data_26a75be44ce606690711e7c4df269dbf
#
_entry.id   26a75be44ce606690711e7c4df269dbf
#
_cell.length_a   1.000
_cell.length_b   1.000
_cell.length_c   1.000
_cell.angle_alpha   90.00
_cell.angle_beta   90.00
_cell.angle_gamma   90.00
#
_symmetry.space_group_name_H-M   'P 1'
#
loop_
_entity.id
_entity.type
_entity.pdbx_description
1 polymer ?
#
loop_
_entity_poly.entity_id
_entity_poly.type
_entity_poly.pdbx_seq_one_letter_code
_entity_poly.pdbx_strand_id
1 'polypeptide(L)'
;MENKDNIDDKNAFKKISHLTKKKRANKIFTINNSENKTIKKNNRINKNKTKIKISIFLKKICLIFLIFQLFHQTNLNDLKIANITLKVKGPGIRKILGYTDSDNTLNPSCYPNEIYINGEKKVPVTHSYDFNQTNNTVKLFWDHTIAKTTYLFYGCSDITEIDLSHFDSSEVTDMGWMFRNCTSLTSINFTNFDTSKTTRLNRMFQNCSSLSSIDVSNFKTSRVVWFHIMFEGCVSLTSLDLSNFDTSNIEKMKEMFKNCDKLEFINMSNFNEQNMIYPTDPAAQIEYHEIFEGVSDNIIVCIDKDLNRNIIIPQLKNKKCYIIYCSDDWKTKQQKAIETVNGCNCEFNSCLACPTNDINKTMCSQCNENYYPIEDDPTNDLEYRNCYRDPIGYYLDTNKSIYKKCYDSCHSCEAKGDKVNHNCLICNLNYSYEIYKNHYLNCFENCNYYHYFDEDNNYHCTNVESCPNEYPLLIPEQNECIKFTIETSAFIEQS
;
A
#
# COMPACT_ATOMS: atom_id res chain seq x y z
N MET A 1 10.62 41.12 16.34
CA MET A 1 9.95 41.03 17.63
C MET A 1 10.38 39.69 18.18
N GLU A 2 11.60 39.56 18.68
CA GLU A 2 12.09 39.93 20.02
C GLU A 2 11.31 39.24 21.12
N ASN A 3 12.00 38.19 21.61
CA ASN A 3 12.70 38.21 22.91
C ASN A 3 11.84 37.93 24.13
N LYS A 4 12.38 36.99 24.86
CA LYS A 4 12.37 36.76 26.33
C LYS A 4 11.80 35.37 26.64
N ASP A 5 12.70 34.48 27.07
CA ASP A 5 12.84 34.14 28.48
C ASP A 5 14.02 33.15 28.62
N ASN A 6 15.08 33.73 29.09
CA ASN A 6 16.27 32.97 29.50
C ASN A 6 16.90 33.74 30.68
N ILE A 7 16.30 33.67 31.88
CA ILE A 7 16.89 34.08 33.15
C ILE A 7 16.06 33.43 34.26
N ASP A 8 16.46 32.26 34.78
CA ASP A 8 16.09 31.88 36.16
C ASP A 8 16.92 30.75 36.77
N ASP A 9 17.99 30.29 36.12
CA ASP A 9 18.81 29.18 36.68
C ASP A 9 20.09 29.60 37.39
N LYS A 10 20.35 30.92 37.60
CA LYS A 10 21.57 31.40 38.32
C LYS A 10 21.35 31.83 39.75
N ASN A 11 20.11 31.84 40.22
CA ASN A 11 19.82 32.31 41.60
C ASN A 11 19.65 31.19 42.65
N ALA A 12 19.58 29.94 42.24
CA ALA A 12 19.46 28.81 43.17
C ALA A 12 20.79 28.43 43.82
N PHE A 13 21.92 28.67 43.17
CA PHE A 13 23.26 28.32 43.71
C PHE A 13 23.88 29.30 44.67
N LYS A 14 23.40 30.54 44.74
CA LYS A 14 23.92 31.58 45.68
C LYS A 14 23.28 31.58 47.06
N LYS A 15 22.18 30.86 47.26
CA LYS A 15 21.46 30.83 48.57
C LYS A 15 21.96 29.75 49.52
N ILE A 16 22.75 28.79 49.08
CA ILE A 16 23.25 27.68 49.90
C ILE A 16 24.61 27.99 50.59
N SER A 17 25.38 28.98 50.09
CA SER A 17 26.69 29.31 50.66
C SER A 17 26.66 30.30 51.85
N HIS A 18 25.51 30.89 52.16
CA HIS A 18 25.42 31.93 53.24
C HIS A 18 24.85 31.45 54.60
N LEU A 19 24.40 30.17 54.71
CA LEU A 19 23.80 29.65 55.95
C LEU A 19 24.76 28.88 56.86
N THR A 20 26.04 28.74 56.52
CA THR A 20 27.04 27.94 57.30
C THR A 20 28.02 28.79 58.09
N LYS A 21 27.90 30.13 58.14
CA LYS A 21 28.89 30.99 58.87
C LYS A 21 28.41 31.75 60.10
N LYS A 22 27.25 31.47 60.67
CA LYS A 22 26.75 32.25 61.81
C LYS A 22 26.15 31.39 62.95
N LYS A 23 26.94 30.48 63.55
CA LYS A 23 26.69 29.95 64.94
C LYS A 23 27.94 29.33 65.49
N ARG A 24 28.99 30.12 65.76
CA ARG A 24 30.06 29.78 66.67
C ARG A 24 30.36 31.03 67.51
N ALA A 25 29.79 31.12 68.66
CA ALA A 25 30.34 31.77 69.88
C ALA A 25 29.34 31.65 71.02
N ASN A 26 29.81 31.30 72.17
CA ASN A 26 29.24 31.35 73.50
C ASN A 26 28.48 30.15 74.06
N LYS A 27 29.15 29.29 74.77
CA LYS A 27 29.01 29.17 76.23
C LYS A 27 30.02 28.12 76.79
N ILE A 28 31.03 28.65 77.37
CA ILE A 28 31.97 27.95 78.30
C ILE A 28 31.46 28.16 79.71
N PHE A 29 31.42 27.11 80.53
CA PHE A 29 31.78 26.91 81.90
C PHE A 29 30.77 26.07 82.72
N THR A 30 31.39 25.05 83.33
CA THR A 30 31.07 24.31 84.57
C THR A 30 29.96 23.27 84.58
N ILE A 31 30.30 22.08 84.88
CA ILE A 31 30.00 21.31 86.06
C ILE A 31 30.52 19.84 85.99
N ASN A 32 31.36 19.51 86.87
CA ASN A 32 31.82 18.35 87.60
C ASN A 32 31.39 16.89 87.30
N ASN A 33 32.34 16.08 87.19
CA ASN A 33 32.78 14.79 87.74
C ASN A 33 31.79 13.61 88.06
N SER A 34 30.51 13.63 87.92
CA SER A 34 29.65 12.46 87.98
C SER A 34 29.09 12.00 86.61
N GLU A 35 29.33 12.75 85.55
CA GLU A 35 28.81 12.51 84.19
C GLU A 35 29.75 11.69 83.28
N ASN A 36 31.01 11.43 83.70
CA ASN A 36 32.00 10.81 82.83
C ASN A 36 31.74 9.31 82.50
N LYS A 37 30.86 8.62 83.23
CA LYS A 37 30.45 7.23 82.90
C LYS A 37 29.26 7.18 81.94
N THR A 38 28.35 8.14 82.02
CA THR A 38 27.18 8.26 81.14
C THR A 38 27.55 8.82 79.79
N ILE A 39 28.51 9.75 79.76
CA ILE A 39 29.05 10.35 78.50
C ILE A 39 29.80 9.33 77.65
N LYS A 40 30.61 8.40 78.29
CA LYS A 40 31.30 7.35 77.53
C LYS A 40 30.31 6.33 76.92
N LYS A 41 29.19 6.03 77.58
CA LYS A 41 28.15 5.13 77.08
C LYS A 41 27.33 5.78 75.95
N ASN A 42 26.98 7.04 76.11
CA ASN A 42 26.29 7.84 75.07
C ASN A 42 27.18 8.14 73.87
N ASN A 43 28.47 8.44 74.04
CA ASN A 43 29.43 8.58 72.95
C ASN A 43 29.63 7.29 72.14
N ARG A 44 29.57 6.12 72.82
CA ARG A 44 29.64 4.82 72.11
C ARG A 44 28.40 4.52 71.34
N ILE A 45 27.19 4.85 71.86
CA ILE A 45 25.91 4.73 71.17
C ILE A 45 25.81 5.71 70.04
N ASN A 46 26.23 6.97 70.23
CA ASN A 46 26.25 7.98 69.15
C ASN A 46 27.26 7.66 68.07
N LYS A 47 28.46 7.13 68.38
CA LYS A 47 29.43 6.65 67.37
C LYS A 47 28.86 5.47 66.57
N ASN A 48 28.10 4.58 67.20
CA ASN A 48 27.42 3.49 66.50
C ASN A 48 26.23 3.98 65.65
N LYS A 49 25.43 4.91 66.14
CA LYS A 49 24.35 5.54 65.36
C LYS A 49 24.88 6.34 64.20
N THR A 50 26.04 7.02 64.34
CA THR A 50 26.71 7.80 63.27
C THR A 50 27.33 6.81 62.25
N LYS A 51 27.96 5.68 62.67
CA LYS A 51 28.47 4.65 61.77
C LYS A 51 27.33 3.99 60.98
N ILE A 52 26.18 3.72 61.62
CA ILE A 52 25.00 3.15 60.93
C ILE A 52 24.41 4.19 59.93
N LYS A 53 24.29 5.48 60.32
CA LYS A 53 23.84 6.54 59.41
C LYS A 53 24.77 6.71 58.21
N ILE A 54 26.09 6.70 58.41
CA ILE A 54 27.10 6.78 57.35
C ILE A 54 27.01 5.54 56.45
N SER A 55 26.87 4.33 57.02
CA SER A 55 26.71 3.12 56.24
C SER A 55 25.45 3.11 55.39
N ILE A 56 24.31 3.56 55.95
CA ILE A 56 23.04 3.73 55.18
C ILE A 56 23.17 4.80 54.10
N PHE A 57 23.87 5.91 54.40
CA PHE A 57 24.13 6.99 53.43
C PHE A 57 25.07 6.51 52.31
N LEU A 58 26.14 5.73 52.59
CA LEU A 58 27.01 5.14 51.59
C LEU A 58 26.27 4.08 50.75
N LYS A 59 25.39 3.26 51.37
CA LYS A 59 24.56 2.32 50.64
C LYS A 59 23.55 3.02 49.71
N LYS A 60 23.00 4.15 50.13
CA LYS A 60 22.13 4.97 49.27
C LYS A 60 22.90 5.62 48.12
N ILE A 61 24.14 6.10 48.36
CA ILE A 61 25.02 6.64 47.31
C ILE A 61 25.41 5.54 46.33
N CYS A 62 25.78 4.32 46.83
CA CYS A 62 26.07 3.19 45.96
C CYS A 62 24.81 2.78 45.13
N LEU A 63 23.62 2.80 45.75
CA LEU A 63 22.38 2.49 45.04
C LEU A 63 22.08 3.56 43.98
N ILE A 64 22.27 4.83 44.29
CA ILE A 64 22.11 5.93 43.34
C ILE A 64 23.15 5.82 42.19
N PHE A 65 24.40 5.43 42.52
CA PHE A 65 25.43 5.21 41.52
C PHE A 65 25.15 4.00 40.64
N LEU A 66 24.60 2.91 41.22
CA LEU A 66 24.15 1.74 40.49
C LEU A 66 22.91 2.06 39.62
N ILE A 67 21.96 2.85 40.14
CA ILE A 67 20.83 3.34 39.36
C ILE A 67 21.32 4.28 38.25
N PHE A 68 22.28 5.15 38.54
CA PHE A 68 22.88 6.04 37.51
C PHE A 68 23.68 5.26 36.47
N GLN A 69 24.38 4.17 36.86
CA GLN A 69 25.02 3.26 35.90
C GLN A 69 24.00 2.46 35.10
N LEU A 70 22.92 1.99 35.72
CA LEU A 70 21.83 1.33 35.02
C LEU A 70 21.10 2.28 34.06
N PHE A 71 20.84 3.52 34.50
CA PHE A 71 20.30 4.59 33.63
C PHE A 71 21.27 4.99 32.53
N HIS A 72 22.58 4.99 32.80
CA HIS A 72 23.59 5.29 31.78
C HIS A 72 23.78 4.12 30.81
N GLN A 73 23.64 2.85 31.27
CA GLN A 73 23.62 1.68 30.38
C GLN A 73 22.34 1.59 29.55
N THR A 74 21.18 1.97 30.11
CA THR A 74 19.92 2.04 29.34
C THR A 74 19.99 3.18 28.33
N ASN A 75 20.50 4.36 28.69
CA ASN A 75 20.67 5.48 27.76
C ASN A 75 21.77 5.25 26.72
N LEU A 76 22.80 4.44 27.00
CA LEU A 76 23.81 4.03 26.00
C LEU A 76 23.25 2.97 25.04
N ASN A 77 22.27 2.16 25.47
CA ASN A 77 21.58 1.22 24.58
C ASN A 77 20.50 1.90 23.72
N ASP A 78 19.91 3.01 24.21
CA ASP A 78 18.92 3.83 23.46
C ASP A 78 19.59 4.78 22.45
N LEU A 79 20.92 4.94 22.46
CA LEU A 79 21.66 5.73 21.46
C LEU A 79 22.07 4.95 20.21
N LYS A 80 21.69 3.68 20.09
CA LYS A 80 21.83 2.92 18.84
C LYS A 80 20.59 3.17 17.98
N ILE A 81 20.63 4.22 17.18
CA ILE A 81 19.50 4.80 16.44
C ILE A 81 18.96 3.81 15.40
N ALA A 82 19.78 2.91 14.86
CA ALA A 82 19.35 1.94 13.87
C ALA A 82 20.13 0.64 13.97
N ASN A 83 19.46 -0.48 13.76
CA ASN A 83 20.14 -1.76 13.60
C ASN A 83 19.48 -2.64 12.54
N ILE A 84 20.31 -3.46 11.88
CA ILE A 84 19.90 -4.47 10.91
C ILE A 84 20.43 -5.82 11.37
N THR A 85 19.57 -6.84 11.32
CA THR A 85 19.98 -8.22 11.59
C THR A 85 19.98 -9.04 10.29
N LEU A 86 21.07 -9.75 10.03
CA LEU A 86 21.25 -10.61 8.87
C LEU A 86 21.37 -12.07 9.31
N LYS A 87 20.83 -12.99 8.50
CA LYS A 87 21.19 -14.41 8.51
C LYS A 87 22.10 -14.68 7.33
N VAL A 88 23.26 -15.30 7.61
CA VAL A 88 24.31 -15.50 6.61
C VAL A 88 24.73 -16.96 6.58
N LYS A 89 24.77 -17.55 5.38
CA LYS A 89 25.31 -18.89 5.15
C LYS A 89 26.82 -18.88 5.35
N GLY A 90 27.38 -19.92 5.96
CA GLY A 90 28.80 -20.18 6.11
C GLY A 90 29.10 -21.68 6.00
N PRO A 91 30.28 -22.15 6.35
CA PRO A 91 31.50 -21.43 6.73
C PRO A 91 32.25 -20.78 5.54
N GLY A 92 33.33 -20.08 5.87
CA GLY A 92 34.26 -19.44 4.93
C GLY A 92 34.03 -17.93 4.82
N ILE A 93 34.82 -17.29 3.95
CA ILE A 93 34.79 -15.85 3.77
C ILE A 93 33.48 -15.47 3.06
N ARG A 94 32.64 -14.65 3.71
CA ARG A 94 31.35 -14.17 3.21
C ARG A 94 31.28 -12.65 3.23
N LYS A 95 30.71 -12.11 2.17
CA LYS A 95 30.42 -10.68 2.02
C LYS A 95 29.12 -10.33 2.74
N ILE A 96 29.14 -9.32 3.61
CA ILE A 96 27.98 -8.85 4.39
C ILE A 96 27.67 -7.37 4.18
N LEU A 97 28.57 -6.61 3.56
CA LEU A 97 28.37 -5.24 3.12
C LEU A 97 28.76 -5.11 1.66
N GLY A 98 27.95 -4.36 0.91
CA GLY A 98 28.18 -4.07 -0.50
C GLY A 98 29.32 -3.07 -0.73
N TYR A 99 29.63 -2.85 -2.01
CA TYR A 99 30.51 -1.78 -2.49
C TYR A 99 30.15 -1.50 -3.95
N THR A 100 30.56 -0.35 -4.47
CA THR A 100 30.40 -0.02 -5.88
C THR A 100 31.37 -0.79 -6.77
N ASP A 101 31.00 -1.08 -8.01
CA ASP A 101 31.87 -1.81 -8.96
C ASP A 101 33.09 -0.97 -9.40
N SER A 102 33.02 0.37 -9.27
CA SER A 102 34.03 1.29 -9.81
C SER A 102 35.25 1.50 -8.90
N ASP A 103 35.05 1.42 -7.58
CA ASP A 103 36.08 1.80 -6.61
C ASP A 103 36.15 0.86 -5.39
N ASN A 104 35.32 -0.19 -5.36
CA ASN A 104 35.22 -1.13 -4.25
C ASN A 104 34.95 -0.45 -2.89
N THR A 105 34.32 0.73 -2.90
CA THR A 105 33.97 1.45 -1.69
C THR A 105 32.45 1.56 -1.53
N LEU A 106 31.96 1.41 -0.32
CA LEU A 106 30.64 1.84 0.08
C LEU A 106 30.76 3.33 0.45
N ASN A 107 29.69 4.10 0.23
CA ASN A 107 29.67 5.47 0.74
C ASN A 107 29.99 5.43 2.25
N PRO A 108 31.02 6.16 2.72
CA PRO A 108 31.45 6.12 4.13
C PRO A 108 30.33 6.39 5.12
N SER A 109 29.34 7.20 4.77
CA SER A 109 28.16 7.47 5.60
C SER A 109 27.20 6.28 5.75
N CYS A 110 27.36 5.22 4.96
CA CYS A 110 26.53 4.00 5.03
C CYS A 110 27.18 2.89 5.87
N TYR A 111 28.45 3.06 6.30
CA TYR A 111 29.10 2.04 7.13
C TYR A 111 28.46 1.98 8.52
N PRO A 112 28.19 0.77 9.05
CA PRO A 112 27.82 0.61 10.45
C PRO A 112 28.99 0.98 11.36
N ASN A 113 28.68 1.54 12.53
CA ASN A 113 29.68 1.84 13.55
C ASN A 113 30.16 0.58 14.26
N GLU A 114 29.27 -0.41 14.40
CA GLU A 114 29.58 -1.67 15.05
C GLU A 114 29.00 -2.86 14.28
N ILE A 115 29.74 -3.94 14.24
CA ILE A 115 29.32 -5.23 13.69
C ILE A 115 29.52 -6.31 14.75
N TYR A 116 28.50 -7.14 14.94
CA TYR A 116 28.55 -8.33 15.79
C TYR A 116 28.25 -9.55 14.95
N ILE A 117 29.07 -10.58 15.03
CA ILE A 117 28.86 -11.87 14.39
C ILE A 117 28.74 -12.92 15.48
N ASN A 118 27.59 -13.60 15.51
CA ASN A 118 27.23 -14.60 16.52
C ASN A 118 27.40 -14.08 17.97
N GLY A 119 27.13 -12.79 18.18
CA GLY A 119 27.25 -12.11 19.47
C GLY A 119 28.62 -11.50 19.75
N GLU A 120 29.66 -11.78 18.95
CA GLU A 120 30.99 -11.22 19.11
C GLU A 120 31.18 -9.95 18.29
N LYS A 121 31.68 -8.89 18.93
CA LYS A 121 32.06 -7.64 18.24
C LYS A 121 33.26 -7.84 17.33
N LYS A 122 33.16 -7.40 16.08
CA LYS A 122 34.23 -7.48 15.09
C LYS A 122 34.89 -6.11 14.87
N VAL A 123 36.22 -6.09 14.84
CA VAL A 123 37.05 -4.90 14.60
C VAL A 123 38.22 -5.31 13.73
N PRO A 124 38.51 -4.58 12.67
CA PRO A 124 37.81 -3.41 12.12
C PRO A 124 36.50 -3.79 11.44
N VAL A 125 35.66 -2.78 11.15
CA VAL A 125 34.50 -2.95 10.27
C VAL A 125 35.00 -3.17 8.85
N THR A 126 34.61 -4.30 8.23
CA THR A 126 35.00 -4.71 6.88
C THR A 126 33.80 -5.20 6.09
N HIS A 127 33.97 -5.35 4.77
CA HIS A 127 32.88 -5.87 3.90
C HIS A 127 32.67 -7.37 4.06
N SER A 128 33.73 -8.13 4.39
CA SER A 128 33.70 -9.58 4.44
C SER A 128 34.36 -10.10 5.71
N TYR A 129 33.85 -11.22 6.19
CA TYR A 129 34.38 -11.90 7.37
C TYR A 129 34.45 -13.39 7.12
N ASP A 130 35.35 -14.06 7.85
CA ASP A 130 35.46 -15.51 7.86
C ASP A 130 34.47 -16.08 8.90
N PHE A 131 33.55 -16.87 8.44
CA PHE A 131 32.52 -17.51 9.23
C PHE A 131 32.86 -18.97 9.50
N ASN A 132 32.69 -19.41 10.73
CA ASN A 132 33.02 -20.77 11.16
C ASN A 132 31.79 -21.67 11.36
N GLN A 133 30.57 -21.13 11.22
CA GLN A 133 29.32 -21.86 11.38
C GLN A 133 28.56 -21.92 10.06
N THR A 134 27.71 -22.94 9.90
CA THR A 134 26.84 -23.09 8.72
C THR A 134 25.81 -21.98 8.64
N ASN A 135 25.25 -21.56 9.79
CA ASN A 135 24.29 -20.47 9.89
C ASN A 135 24.78 -19.44 10.89
N ASN A 136 24.84 -18.21 10.48
CA ASN A 136 25.37 -17.12 11.28
C ASN A 136 24.38 -15.98 11.40
N THR A 137 24.44 -15.28 12.54
CA THR A 137 23.66 -14.06 12.78
C THR A 137 24.64 -12.89 12.82
N VAL A 138 24.39 -11.89 11.98
CA VAL A 138 25.16 -10.65 11.95
C VAL A 138 24.24 -9.52 12.38
N LYS A 139 24.72 -8.67 13.30
CA LYS A 139 24.03 -7.44 13.70
C LYS A 139 24.89 -6.25 13.35
N LEU A 140 24.30 -5.31 12.64
CA LEU A 140 24.91 -4.07 12.19
C LEU A 140 24.25 -2.92 12.96
N PHE A 141 25.05 -1.98 13.48
CA PHE A 141 24.55 -0.86 14.27
C PHE A 141 25.10 0.46 13.75
N TRP A 142 24.20 1.46 13.71
CA TRP A 142 24.51 2.84 13.40
C TRP A 142 24.18 3.73 14.60
N ASP A 143 24.98 4.75 14.84
CA ASP A 143 24.77 5.79 15.86
C ASP A 143 24.36 7.13 15.25
N HIS A 144 24.09 7.14 13.95
CA HIS A 144 23.69 8.30 13.17
C HIS A 144 22.63 7.94 12.14
N THR A 145 21.92 8.94 11.65
CA THR A 145 20.92 8.77 10.58
C THR A 145 21.60 8.58 9.24
N ILE A 146 21.02 7.71 8.40
CA ILE A 146 21.53 7.39 7.08
C ILE A 146 20.65 8.05 6.02
N ALA A 147 21.27 8.84 5.14
CA ALA A 147 20.55 9.51 4.04
C ALA A 147 20.46 8.68 2.75
N LYS A 148 21.30 7.67 2.59
CA LYS A 148 21.36 6.78 1.42
C LYS A 148 21.75 5.38 1.85
N THR A 149 21.09 4.36 1.32
CA THR A 149 21.44 2.94 1.48
C THR A 149 21.85 2.29 0.16
N THR A 150 22.19 3.13 -0.83
CA THR A 150 22.64 2.69 -2.15
C THR A 150 23.80 1.70 -2.01
N TYR A 151 23.67 0.52 -2.63
CA TYR A 151 24.66 -0.58 -2.60
C TYR A 151 24.89 -1.24 -1.22
N LEU A 152 24.15 -0.94 -0.16
CA LEU A 152 24.47 -1.40 1.21
C LEU A 152 24.72 -2.91 1.31
N PHE A 153 23.93 -3.73 0.60
CA PHE A 153 24.09 -5.20 0.53
C PHE A 153 24.37 -5.70 -0.89
N TYR A 154 24.83 -4.85 -1.78
CA TYR A 154 25.11 -5.21 -3.17
C TYR A 154 26.07 -6.39 -3.26
N GLY A 155 25.65 -7.47 -3.94
CA GLY A 155 26.44 -8.66 -4.17
C GLY A 155 26.70 -9.51 -2.92
N CYS A 156 25.93 -9.34 -1.84
CA CYS A 156 25.99 -10.17 -0.64
C CYS A 156 25.22 -11.48 -0.87
N SER A 157 25.77 -12.36 -1.69
CA SER A 157 25.11 -13.57 -2.21
C SER A 157 24.81 -14.65 -1.16
N ASP A 158 25.44 -14.59 0.01
CA ASP A 158 25.28 -15.57 1.08
C ASP A 158 24.30 -15.12 2.18
N ILE A 159 23.75 -13.92 2.10
CA ILE A 159 22.69 -13.46 3.00
C ILE A 159 21.39 -14.17 2.63
N THR A 160 20.74 -14.80 3.61
CA THR A 160 19.46 -15.51 3.43
C THR A 160 18.25 -14.76 3.93
N GLU A 161 18.42 -14.01 5.02
CA GLU A 161 17.34 -13.23 5.63
C GLU A 161 17.85 -11.88 6.09
N ILE A 162 17.05 -10.85 5.98
CA ILE A 162 17.34 -9.49 6.45
C ILE A 162 16.18 -8.98 7.29
N ASP A 163 16.45 -8.55 8.51
CA ASP A 163 15.48 -7.87 9.39
C ASP A 163 15.82 -6.39 9.49
N LEU A 164 14.94 -5.55 8.92
CA LEU A 164 15.04 -4.09 8.90
C LEU A 164 14.06 -3.43 9.89
N SER A 165 13.34 -4.20 10.70
CA SER A 165 12.29 -3.66 11.58
C SER A 165 12.77 -2.64 12.61
N HIS A 166 14.08 -2.60 12.87
CA HIS A 166 14.72 -1.67 13.79
C HIS A 166 15.68 -0.68 13.07
N PHE A 167 15.59 -0.60 11.76
CA PHE A 167 16.39 0.32 10.97
C PHE A 167 15.62 1.62 10.72
N ASP A 168 16.17 2.75 11.16
CA ASP A 168 15.61 4.06 10.88
C ASP A 168 15.91 4.48 9.44
N SER A 169 14.93 4.32 8.57
CA SER A 169 14.98 4.69 7.15
C SER A 169 14.31 6.02 6.83
N SER A 170 13.83 6.76 7.85
CA SER A 170 13.01 7.97 7.69
C SER A 170 13.70 9.11 6.93
N GLU A 171 15.04 9.14 6.90
CA GLU A 171 15.82 10.14 6.17
C GLU A 171 16.42 9.60 4.85
N VAL A 172 16.14 8.34 4.50
CA VAL A 172 16.74 7.72 3.31
C VAL A 172 16.06 8.20 2.04
N THR A 173 16.83 8.83 1.15
CA THR A 173 16.37 9.37 -0.14
C THR A 173 16.70 8.51 -1.34
N ASP A 174 17.68 7.60 -1.23
CA ASP A 174 18.13 6.74 -2.31
C ASP A 174 18.41 5.32 -1.79
N MET A 175 17.63 4.34 -2.28
CA MET A 175 17.74 2.92 -1.95
C MET A 175 18.10 2.07 -3.18
N GLY A 176 18.55 2.71 -4.25
CA GLY A 176 18.93 2.00 -5.47
C GLY A 176 20.02 0.95 -5.22
N TRP A 177 19.96 -0.19 -5.91
CA TRP A 177 20.90 -1.33 -5.81
C TRP A 177 21.07 -1.94 -4.42
N MET A 178 20.26 -1.57 -3.41
CA MET A 178 20.48 -1.94 -2.01
C MET A 178 20.68 -3.44 -1.80
N PHE A 179 19.88 -4.28 -2.45
CA PHE A 179 19.92 -5.76 -2.36
C PHE A 179 20.32 -6.44 -3.67
N ARG A 180 20.78 -5.67 -4.67
CA ARG A 180 21.12 -6.24 -5.97
C ARG A 180 22.15 -7.38 -5.84
N ASN A 181 21.88 -8.50 -6.54
CA ASN A 181 22.70 -9.72 -6.51
C ASN A 181 22.78 -10.41 -5.13
N CYS A 182 21.80 -10.22 -4.25
CA CYS A 182 21.61 -11.04 -3.05
C CYS A 182 20.96 -12.37 -3.44
N THR A 183 21.69 -13.24 -4.11
CA THR A 183 21.12 -14.41 -4.80
C THR A 183 20.56 -15.49 -3.87
N SER A 184 21.00 -15.57 -2.60
CA SER A 184 20.46 -16.49 -1.59
C SER A 184 19.35 -15.89 -0.73
N LEU A 185 18.99 -14.63 -0.93
CA LEU A 185 18.02 -13.93 -0.11
C LEU A 185 16.62 -14.51 -0.31
N THR A 186 16.01 -15.02 0.77
CA THR A 186 14.70 -15.66 0.77
C THR A 186 13.62 -14.82 1.44
N SER A 187 14.00 -13.96 2.40
CA SER A 187 13.04 -13.11 3.10
C SER A 187 13.65 -11.80 3.59
N ILE A 188 12.83 -10.75 3.63
CA ILE A 188 13.16 -9.44 4.17
C ILE A 188 12.00 -8.97 5.05
N ASN A 189 12.30 -8.55 6.28
CA ASN A 189 11.33 -7.95 7.17
C ASN A 189 11.39 -6.42 7.05
N PHE A 190 10.37 -5.82 6.43
CA PHE A 190 10.22 -4.37 6.26
C PHE A 190 9.31 -3.71 7.31
N THR A 191 8.94 -4.39 8.40
CA THR A 191 8.15 -3.76 9.47
C THR A 191 8.82 -2.46 9.93
N ASN A 192 8.06 -1.37 10.00
CA ASN A 192 8.54 0.00 10.32
C ASN A 192 9.52 0.64 9.31
N PHE A 193 9.74 0.03 8.15
CA PHE A 193 10.61 0.60 7.12
C PHE A 193 9.90 1.74 6.37
N ASP A 194 10.39 2.97 6.49
CA ASP A 194 9.80 4.17 5.90
C ASP A 194 10.49 4.57 4.59
N THR A 195 9.73 4.60 3.50
CA THR A 195 10.21 5.03 2.17
C THR A 195 9.66 6.39 1.75
N SER A 196 9.04 7.15 2.68
CA SER A 196 8.32 8.40 2.35
C SER A 196 9.19 9.51 1.77
N LYS A 197 10.51 9.49 2.00
CA LYS A 197 11.47 10.44 1.41
C LYS A 197 12.24 9.85 0.22
N THR A 198 12.03 8.58 -0.09
CA THR A 198 12.79 7.90 -1.14
C THR A 198 12.36 8.36 -2.52
N THR A 199 13.35 8.67 -3.36
CA THR A 199 13.15 9.08 -4.76
C THR A 199 13.63 8.01 -5.75
N ARG A 200 14.42 7.02 -5.31
CA ARG A 200 15.02 5.99 -6.16
C ARG A 200 14.93 4.62 -5.52
N LEU A 201 14.30 3.69 -6.25
CA LEU A 201 14.20 2.26 -5.92
C LEU A 201 14.76 1.37 -7.06
N ASN A 202 15.40 2.00 -8.05
CA ASN A 202 15.91 1.29 -9.22
C ASN A 202 16.91 0.20 -8.82
N ARG A 203 16.75 -0.98 -9.44
CA ARG A 203 17.60 -2.17 -9.23
C ARG A 203 17.65 -2.67 -7.77
N MET A 204 16.69 -2.27 -6.91
CA MET A 204 16.76 -2.57 -5.48
C MET A 204 16.84 -4.08 -5.21
N PHE A 205 16.07 -4.89 -5.93
CA PHE A 205 16.03 -6.35 -5.79
C PHE A 205 16.54 -7.09 -7.04
N GLN A 206 17.24 -6.39 -7.93
CA GLN A 206 17.76 -7.00 -9.15
C GLN A 206 18.59 -8.26 -8.84
N ASN A 207 18.26 -9.38 -9.49
CA ASN A 207 18.91 -10.68 -9.30
C ASN A 207 18.82 -11.25 -7.86
N CYS A 208 17.77 -10.94 -7.09
CA CYS A 208 17.44 -11.67 -5.87
C CYS A 208 16.77 -13.00 -6.24
N SER A 209 17.54 -13.92 -6.83
CA SER A 209 17.02 -15.11 -7.52
C SER A 209 16.33 -16.13 -6.61
N SER A 210 16.60 -16.14 -5.30
CA SER A 210 15.94 -17.02 -4.32
C SER A 210 14.69 -16.42 -3.68
N LEU A 211 14.38 -15.15 -3.95
CA LEU A 211 13.24 -14.45 -3.36
C LEU A 211 11.94 -14.93 -3.99
N SER A 212 11.15 -15.73 -3.25
CA SER A 212 9.90 -16.31 -3.74
C SER A 212 8.66 -15.45 -3.47
N SER A 213 8.73 -14.60 -2.45
CA SER A 213 7.70 -13.63 -2.10
C SER A 213 8.33 -12.44 -1.37
N ILE A 214 7.68 -11.29 -1.40
CA ILE A 214 8.11 -10.09 -0.71
C ILE A 214 6.88 -9.26 -0.30
N ASP A 215 6.88 -8.74 0.92
CA ASP A 215 5.87 -7.80 1.40
C ASP A 215 6.41 -6.38 1.33
N VAL A 216 5.86 -5.59 0.41
CA VAL A 216 6.16 -4.17 0.20
C VAL A 216 4.95 -3.29 0.48
N SER A 217 3.96 -3.79 1.22
CA SER A 217 2.68 -3.10 1.49
C SER A 217 2.83 -1.78 2.24
N ASN A 218 3.91 -1.60 2.99
CA ASN A 218 4.22 -0.36 3.71
C ASN A 218 5.06 0.65 2.90
N PHE A 219 5.48 0.31 1.67
CA PHE A 219 6.25 1.24 0.84
C PHE A 219 5.38 2.43 0.41
N LYS A 220 5.89 3.65 0.63
CA LYS A 220 5.29 4.91 0.19
C LYS A 220 6.09 5.41 -1.01
N THR A 221 5.48 5.38 -2.19
CA THR A 221 6.21 5.60 -3.45
C THR A 221 5.86 6.91 -4.16
N SER A 222 5.04 7.77 -3.55
CA SER A 222 4.59 9.03 -4.14
C SER A 222 5.72 10.02 -4.55
N ARG A 223 6.94 9.82 -4.03
CA ARG A 223 8.13 10.61 -4.39
C ARG A 223 9.10 9.87 -5.31
N VAL A 224 8.84 8.59 -5.57
CA VAL A 224 9.77 7.77 -6.34
C VAL A 224 9.64 8.10 -7.82
N VAL A 225 10.77 8.39 -8.44
CA VAL A 225 10.88 8.70 -9.88
C VAL A 225 11.50 7.56 -10.68
N TRP A 226 12.31 6.70 -10.05
CA TRP A 226 13.00 5.61 -10.74
C TRP A 226 12.68 4.24 -10.15
N PHE A 227 11.92 3.42 -10.92
CA PHE A 227 11.61 2.03 -10.62
C PHE A 227 12.30 1.03 -11.57
N HIS A 228 13.05 1.52 -12.56
CA HIS A 228 13.62 0.66 -13.60
C HIS A 228 14.46 -0.48 -13.00
N ILE A 229 14.28 -1.69 -13.56
CA ILE A 229 15.05 -2.89 -13.22
C ILE A 229 14.85 -3.33 -11.75
N MET A 230 13.76 -2.88 -11.07
CA MET A 230 13.62 -3.08 -9.61
C MET A 230 13.60 -4.55 -9.20
N PHE A 231 12.91 -5.40 -9.95
CA PHE A 231 12.78 -6.84 -9.68
C PHE A 231 13.38 -7.72 -10.79
N GLU A 232 14.13 -7.16 -11.74
CA GLU A 232 14.73 -7.95 -12.82
C GLU A 232 15.52 -9.12 -12.26
N GLY A 233 15.32 -10.32 -12.85
CA GLY A 233 16.01 -11.54 -12.46
C GLY A 233 15.58 -12.14 -11.11
N CYS A 234 14.44 -11.73 -10.55
CA CYS A 234 13.82 -12.39 -9.40
C CYS A 234 13.10 -13.68 -9.85
N VAL A 235 13.88 -14.65 -10.34
CA VAL A 235 13.37 -15.85 -11.02
C VAL A 235 12.52 -16.78 -10.16
N SER A 236 12.58 -16.65 -8.83
CA SER A 236 11.76 -17.45 -7.91
C SER A 236 10.47 -16.75 -7.46
N LEU A 237 10.30 -15.47 -7.79
CA LEU A 237 9.15 -14.68 -7.38
C LEU A 237 7.90 -15.16 -8.12
N THR A 238 6.85 -15.56 -7.38
CA THR A 238 5.62 -16.12 -7.95
C THR A 238 4.47 -15.13 -7.98
N SER A 239 4.44 -14.21 -7.02
CA SER A 239 3.40 -13.19 -6.93
C SER A 239 3.95 -11.90 -6.34
N LEU A 240 3.38 -10.76 -6.74
CA LEU A 240 3.78 -9.45 -6.25
C LEU A 240 2.58 -8.51 -6.13
N ASP A 241 2.36 -7.97 -4.95
CA ASP A 241 1.33 -6.96 -4.69
C ASP A 241 1.97 -5.57 -4.61
N LEU A 242 1.66 -4.73 -5.59
CA LEU A 242 2.10 -3.34 -5.71
C LEU A 242 0.92 -2.37 -5.69
N SER A 243 -0.24 -2.79 -5.14
CA SER A 243 -1.45 -1.97 -5.09
C SER A 243 -1.30 -0.67 -4.28
N ASN A 244 -0.30 -0.62 -3.40
CA ASN A 244 0.05 0.59 -2.65
C ASN A 244 1.03 1.52 -3.38
N PHE A 245 1.56 1.12 -4.56
CA PHE A 245 2.53 1.93 -5.30
C PHE A 245 1.82 3.08 -6.04
N ASP A 246 2.20 4.29 -5.68
CA ASP A 246 1.82 5.52 -6.39
C ASP A 246 2.86 5.80 -7.49
N THR A 247 2.40 5.80 -8.74
CA THR A 247 3.24 5.98 -9.92
C THR A 247 3.15 7.39 -10.52
N SER A 248 2.54 8.34 -9.80
CA SER A 248 2.27 9.70 -10.30
C SER A 248 3.51 10.53 -10.65
N ASN A 249 4.69 10.15 -10.15
CA ASN A 249 5.95 10.86 -10.40
C ASN A 249 7.00 10.01 -11.16
N ILE A 250 6.57 8.89 -11.78
CA ILE A 250 7.51 7.98 -12.45
C ILE A 250 8.12 8.61 -13.72
N GLU A 251 9.44 8.56 -13.80
CA GLU A 251 10.20 8.88 -15.01
C GLU A 251 10.75 7.63 -15.71
N LYS A 252 11.03 6.54 -14.95
CA LYS A 252 11.69 5.35 -15.49
C LYS A 252 11.16 4.08 -14.86
N MET A 253 10.66 3.15 -15.70
CA MET A 253 10.12 1.84 -15.28
C MET A 253 10.62 0.69 -16.16
N LYS A 254 11.59 0.94 -17.05
CA LYS A 254 12.17 -0.05 -17.95
C LYS A 254 12.55 -1.35 -17.21
N GLU A 255 12.27 -2.50 -17.81
CA GLU A 255 12.74 -3.82 -17.35
C GLU A 255 12.36 -4.16 -15.89
N MET A 256 11.25 -3.59 -15.38
CA MET A 256 10.92 -3.68 -13.95
C MET A 256 10.79 -5.12 -13.45
N PHE A 257 10.21 -6.00 -14.26
CA PHE A 257 10.00 -7.43 -13.96
C PHE A 257 10.71 -8.36 -14.94
N LYS A 258 11.65 -7.85 -15.73
CA LYS A 258 12.37 -8.63 -16.73
C LYS A 258 12.99 -9.87 -16.11
N ASN A 259 12.83 -11.04 -16.77
CA ASN A 259 13.34 -12.35 -16.32
C ASN A 259 12.83 -12.78 -14.94
N CYS A 260 11.61 -12.40 -14.56
CA CYS A 260 10.90 -12.99 -13.42
C CYS A 260 10.13 -14.24 -13.91
N ASP A 261 10.84 -15.32 -14.22
CA ASP A 261 10.33 -16.48 -14.99
C ASP A 261 9.12 -17.17 -14.34
N LYS A 262 9.02 -17.14 -13.02
CA LYS A 262 7.92 -17.76 -12.25
C LYS A 262 6.83 -16.80 -11.83
N LEU A 263 6.91 -15.53 -12.23
CA LEU A 263 5.93 -14.53 -11.84
C LEU A 263 4.62 -14.76 -12.61
N GLU A 264 3.61 -15.23 -11.91
CA GLU A 264 2.29 -15.59 -12.45
C GLU A 264 1.22 -14.57 -12.07
N PHE A 265 1.49 -13.76 -11.05
CA PHE A 265 0.53 -12.76 -10.57
C PHE A 265 1.18 -11.44 -10.16
N ILE A 266 0.64 -10.32 -10.66
CA ILE A 266 1.04 -8.96 -10.26
C ILE A 266 -0.20 -8.12 -10.01
N ASN A 267 -0.30 -7.49 -8.82
CA ASN A 267 -1.28 -6.46 -8.55
C ASN A 267 -0.67 -5.08 -8.75
N MET A 268 -1.11 -4.38 -9.78
CA MET A 268 -0.70 -3.03 -10.18
C MET A 268 -1.92 -2.09 -10.25
N SER A 269 -2.93 -2.29 -9.40
CA SER A 269 -4.22 -1.58 -9.48
C SER A 269 -4.12 -0.05 -9.37
N ASN A 270 -3.09 0.45 -8.69
CA ASN A 270 -2.83 1.91 -8.57
C ASN A 270 -1.87 2.47 -9.61
N PHE A 271 -1.39 1.65 -10.55
CA PHE A 271 -0.53 2.17 -11.62
C PHE A 271 -1.33 3.04 -12.57
N ASN A 272 -0.74 4.18 -12.94
CA ASN A 272 -1.35 5.14 -13.86
C ASN A 272 -0.29 5.72 -14.79
N GLU A 273 -0.31 5.31 -16.06
CA GLU A 273 0.62 5.78 -17.06
C GLU A 273 0.34 7.21 -17.57
N GLN A 274 -0.86 7.77 -17.28
CA GLN A 274 -1.21 9.13 -17.75
C GLN A 274 -0.32 10.20 -17.09
N ASN A 275 0.23 9.91 -15.92
CA ASN A 275 1.15 10.80 -15.23
C ASN A 275 2.63 10.57 -15.61
N MET A 276 2.90 9.48 -16.36
CA MET A 276 4.25 9.22 -16.87
C MET A 276 4.57 10.25 -17.97
N ILE A 277 5.73 10.88 -17.84
CA ILE A 277 6.24 11.76 -18.90
C ILE A 277 6.64 10.85 -20.06
N TYR A 278 5.67 10.57 -20.94
CA TYR A 278 5.95 9.83 -22.18
C TYR A 278 6.70 10.75 -23.10
N PRO A 279 7.99 10.52 -23.35
CA PRO A 279 8.76 11.40 -24.21
C PRO A 279 8.21 11.32 -25.63
N THR A 280 8.02 12.46 -26.27
CA THR A 280 7.72 12.53 -27.71
C THR A 280 8.90 12.04 -28.56
N ASP A 281 10.10 11.99 -27.99
CA ASP A 281 11.30 11.44 -28.63
C ASP A 281 11.30 9.89 -28.52
N PRO A 282 11.33 9.17 -29.67
CA PRO A 282 11.42 7.71 -29.68
C PRO A 282 12.64 7.15 -28.94
N ALA A 283 13.76 7.88 -28.88
CA ALA A 283 14.94 7.45 -28.14
C ALA A 283 14.73 7.46 -26.61
N ALA A 284 13.85 8.32 -26.12
CA ALA A 284 13.51 8.41 -24.70
C ALA A 284 12.39 7.41 -24.29
N GLN A 285 11.64 6.86 -25.24
CA GLN A 285 10.64 5.81 -25.01
C GLN A 285 11.27 4.50 -24.47
N ILE A 286 12.57 4.32 -24.70
CA ILE A 286 13.36 3.18 -24.18
C ILE A 286 13.26 3.01 -22.65
N GLU A 287 12.97 4.06 -21.90
CA GLU A 287 12.86 4.02 -20.43
C GLU A 287 11.61 3.30 -19.90
N TYR A 288 10.71 2.87 -20.78
CA TYR A 288 9.46 2.16 -20.43
C TYR A 288 9.32 0.81 -21.14
N HIS A 289 10.38 0.31 -21.80
CA HIS A 289 10.33 -0.96 -22.56
C HIS A 289 10.63 -2.17 -21.67
N GLU A 290 10.31 -3.36 -22.20
CA GLU A 290 10.72 -4.65 -21.66
C GLU A 290 10.28 -4.91 -20.20
N ILE A 291 9.17 -4.26 -19.75
CA ILE A 291 8.68 -4.36 -18.37
C ILE A 291 8.41 -5.82 -18.00
N PHE A 292 7.83 -6.61 -18.90
CA PHE A 292 7.45 -8.02 -18.71
C PHE A 292 8.27 -9.00 -19.58
N GLU A 293 9.42 -8.59 -20.12
CA GLU A 293 10.26 -9.51 -20.90
C GLU A 293 10.76 -10.65 -20.00
N GLY A 294 10.70 -11.91 -20.48
CA GLY A 294 11.11 -13.09 -19.71
C GLY A 294 10.21 -13.42 -18.51
N VAL A 295 9.10 -12.72 -18.29
CA VAL A 295 8.07 -13.12 -17.31
C VAL A 295 7.28 -14.29 -17.88
N SER A 296 6.72 -15.14 -17.00
CA SER A 296 5.85 -16.27 -17.40
C SER A 296 4.91 -15.90 -18.55
N ASP A 297 4.78 -16.78 -19.52
CA ASP A 297 3.83 -16.63 -20.63
C ASP A 297 2.36 -16.64 -20.15
N ASN A 298 2.12 -17.19 -18.95
CA ASN A 298 0.81 -17.22 -18.30
C ASN A 298 0.86 -16.26 -17.11
N ILE A 299 0.38 -15.03 -17.27
CA ILE A 299 0.42 -14.02 -16.23
C ILE A 299 -0.96 -13.40 -15.99
N ILE A 300 -1.30 -13.22 -14.73
CA ILE A 300 -2.47 -12.45 -14.30
C ILE A 300 -1.99 -11.10 -13.78
N VAL A 301 -2.51 -10.01 -14.36
CA VAL A 301 -2.16 -8.64 -13.98
C VAL A 301 -3.42 -7.91 -13.54
N CYS A 302 -3.45 -7.46 -12.30
CA CYS A 302 -4.48 -6.51 -11.85
C CYS A 302 -4.03 -5.10 -12.19
N ILE A 303 -4.68 -4.45 -13.14
CA ILE A 303 -4.35 -3.09 -13.59
C ILE A 303 -5.59 -2.42 -14.17
N ASP A 304 -5.72 -1.10 -13.98
CA ASP A 304 -6.75 -0.31 -14.64
C ASP A 304 -6.42 -0.18 -16.14
N LYS A 305 -7.29 -0.72 -16.99
CA LYS A 305 -7.11 -0.71 -18.45
C LYS A 305 -7.15 0.68 -19.05
N ASP A 306 -8.00 1.54 -18.52
CA ASP A 306 -8.23 2.86 -19.09
C ASP A 306 -7.08 3.82 -18.76
N LEU A 307 -6.42 3.60 -17.63
CA LEU A 307 -5.28 4.39 -17.19
C LEU A 307 -3.94 3.90 -17.76
N ASN A 308 -3.89 2.69 -18.39
CA ASN A 308 -2.61 2.02 -18.75
C ASN A 308 -2.61 1.45 -20.18
N ARG A 309 -3.28 2.12 -21.12
CA ARG A 309 -3.50 1.62 -22.50
C ARG A 309 -2.29 1.67 -23.40
N ASN A 310 -1.39 2.65 -23.22
CA ASN A 310 -0.40 3.03 -24.24
C ASN A 310 1.00 2.47 -23.97
N ILE A 311 1.36 2.26 -22.71
CA ILE A 311 2.71 1.84 -22.31
C ILE A 311 2.72 0.44 -21.73
N ILE A 312 1.91 0.20 -20.66
CA ILE A 312 1.99 -1.03 -19.85
C ILE A 312 1.26 -2.18 -20.54
N ILE A 313 -0.02 -2.01 -20.87
CA ILE A 313 -0.86 -3.05 -21.48
C ILE A 313 -0.29 -3.58 -22.81
N PRO A 314 0.21 -2.74 -23.75
CA PRO A 314 0.76 -3.24 -25.00
C PRO A 314 1.91 -4.24 -24.84
N GLN A 315 2.66 -4.18 -23.73
CA GLN A 315 3.78 -5.10 -23.49
C GLN A 315 3.34 -6.51 -23.05
N LEU A 316 2.08 -6.65 -22.62
CA LEU A 316 1.47 -7.96 -22.32
C LEU A 316 1.05 -8.72 -23.59
N LYS A 317 0.87 -8.05 -24.74
CA LYS A 317 0.38 -8.64 -25.99
C LYS A 317 1.28 -9.78 -26.55
N ASN A 318 2.54 -9.82 -26.16
CA ASN A 318 3.47 -10.85 -26.58
C ASN A 318 3.42 -12.11 -25.68
N LYS A 319 2.59 -12.12 -24.65
CA LYS A 319 2.40 -13.28 -23.78
C LYS A 319 1.41 -14.25 -24.39
N LYS A 320 1.64 -15.56 -24.22
CA LYS A 320 0.74 -16.60 -24.73
C LYS A 320 -0.62 -16.55 -24.04
N CYS A 321 -0.61 -16.22 -22.75
CA CYS A 321 -1.82 -16.05 -21.97
C CYS A 321 -1.63 -14.96 -20.92
N TYR A 322 -2.33 -13.84 -21.03
CA TYR A 322 -2.40 -12.87 -19.97
C TYR A 322 -3.86 -12.55 -19.64
N ILE A 323 -4.15 -12.35 -18.36
CA ILE A 323 -5.48 -12.02 -17.86
C ILE A 323 -5.37 -10.71 -17.08
N ILE A 324 -6.23 -9.74 -17.41
CA ILE A 324 -6.35 -8.52 -16.61
C ILE A 324 -7.52 -8.72 -15.66
N TYR A 325 -7.23 -8.87 -14.37
CA TYR A 325 -8.20 -9.18 -13.34
C TYR A 325 -7.87 -8.53 -12.01
N CYS A 326 -8.86 -7.81 -11.44
CA CYS A 326 -8.77 -7.24 -10.12
C CYS A 326 -9.96 -7.71 -9.29
N SER A 327 -9.71 -8.51 -8.26
CA SER A 327 -10.70 -8.83 -7.22
C SER A 327 -10.01 -9.04 -5.89
N ASP A 328 -10.73 -8.80 -4.80
CA ASP A 328 -10.19 -8.92 -3.43
C ASP A 328 -9.77 -10.35 -3.07
N ASP A 329 -10.30 -11.35 -3.77
CA ASP A 329 -10.00 -12.77 -3.57
C ASP A 329 -9.10 -13.39 -4.64
N TRP A 330 -8.41 -12.55 -5.42
CA TRP A 330 -7.55 -12.97 -6.51
C TRP A 330 -6.51 -14.04 -6.13
N LYS A 331 -6.00 -13.99 -4.90
CA LYS A 331 -5.01 -14.97 -4.40
C LYS A 331 -5.57 -16.40 -4.36
N THR A 332 -6.86 -16.54 -4.02
CA THR A 332 -7.52 -17.86 -3.92
C THR A 332 -8.08 -18.36 -5.26
N LYS A 333 -8.43 -17.44 -6.17
CA LYS A 333 -8.96 -17.77 -7.50
C LYS A 333 -7.87 -17.94 -8.54
N GLN A 334 -6.69 -17.43 -8.29
CA GLN A 334 -5.52 -17.46 -9.16
C GLN A 334 -5.19 -18.88 -9.65
N GLN A 335 -5.08 -19.84 -8.72
CA GLN A 335 -4.74 -21.23 -9.04
C GLN A 335 -5.77 -21.87 -9.96
N LYS A 336 -7.05 -21.62 -9.73
CA LYS A 336 -8.15 -22.14 -10.53
C LYS A 336 -8.23 -21.51 -11.93
N ALA A 337 -7.88 -20.23 -12.07
CA ALA A 337 -7.82 -19.55 -13.37
C ALA A 337 -6.67 -20.06 -14.22
N ILE A 338 -5.49 -20.34 -13.63
CA ILE A 338 -4.31 -20.88 -14.33
C ILE A 338 -4.53 -22.34 -14.73
N GLU A 339 -5.14 -23.16 -13.87
CA GLU A 339 -5.42 -24.57 -14.14
C GLU A 339 -6.47 -24.79 -15.24
N THR A 340 -7.39 -23.83 -15.44
CA THR A 340 -8.46 -23.91 -16.46
C THR A 340 -8.05 -23.34 -17.82
N VAL A 341 -6.94 -22.62 -17.89
CA VAL A 341 -6.51 -21.88 -19.08
C VAL A 341 -5.40 -22.63 -19.82
N ASN A 342 -5.74 -23.79 -20.41
CA ASN A 342 -4.89 -24.43 -21.41
C ASN A 342 -4.93 -23.62 -22.72
N GLY A 343 -4.05 -22.62 -22.85
CA GLY A 343 -3.76 -21.95 -24.11
C GLY A 343 -4.58 -20.70 -24.43
N CYS A 344 -4.81 -19.82 -23.46
CA CYS A 344 -5.60 -18.62 -23.74
C CYS A 344 -4.79 -17.36 -24.05
N ASN A 345 -5.38 -16.60 -24.99
CA ASN A 345 -5.13 -15.18 -25.22
C ASN A 345 -6.35 -14.36 -24.75
N CYS A 346 -6.77 -14.53 -23.48
CA CYS A 346 -7.94 -13.83 -22.96
C CYS A 346 -7.54 -12.51 -22.30
N GLU A 347 -8.02 -11.40 -22.84
CA GLU A 347 -7.90 -10.08 -22.20
C GLU A 347 -8.89 -9.86 -21.06
N PHE A 348 -9.82 -10.80 -20.78
CA PHE A 348 -10.98 -10.55 -19.94
C PHE A 348 -11.24 -11.63 -18.89
N ASN A 349 -11.57 -11.20 -17.69
CA ASN A 349 -12.13 -12.01 -16.59
C ASN A 349 -13.43 -12.71 -16.94
N SER A 350 -14.11 -12.16 -17.92
CA SER A 350 -15.40 -12.65 -18.39
C SER A 350 -15.29 -13.99 -19.09
N CYS A 351 -14.08 -14.41 -19.49
CA CYS A 351 -13.89 -15.66 -20.25
C CYS A 351 -13.37 -16.80 -19.35
N LEU A 352 -14.04 -17.94 -19.38
CA LEU A 352 -13.52 -19.21 -18.88
C LEU A 352 -12.60 -19.86 -19.91
N ALA A 353 -12.90 -19.70 -21.20
CA ALA A 353 -12.09 -20.20 -22.31
C ALA A 353 -12.08 -19.21 -23.47
N CYS A 354 -10.95 -19.11 -24.15
CA CYS A 354 -10.71 -18.20 -25.25
C CYS A 354 -10.24 -18.90 -26.51
N PRO A 355 -10.39 -18.26 -27.68
CA PRO A 355 -9.93 -18.84 -28.95
C PRO A 355 -8.41 -19.03 -28.96
N THR A 356 -7.94 -20.18 -29.38
CA THR A 356 -6.52 -20.56 -29.42
C THR A 356 -5.74 -19.92 -30.56
N ASN A 357 -6.40 -19.28 -31.54
CA ASN A 357 -5.78 -18.97 -32.82
C ASN A 357 -5.89 -17.52 -33.30
N ASP A 358 -6.45 -16.59 -32.51
CA ASP A 358 -6.62 -15.20 -32.98
C ASP A 358 -6.30 -14.18 -31.89
N ILE A 359 -5.12 -13.60 -31.99
CA ILE A 359 -4.53 -12.60 -31.04
C ILE A 359 -5.38 -11.30 -30.97
N ASN A 360 -6.28 -11.10 -31.93
CA ASN A 360 -7.10 -9.87 -32.03
C ASN A 360 -8.54 -10.04 -31.55
N LYS A 361 -8.98 -11.25 -31.11
CA LYS A 361 -10.34 -11.45 -30.64
C LYS A 361 -10.44 -11.26 -29.15
N THR A 362 -11.24 -10.26 -28.79
CA THR A 362 -11.61 -9.91 -27.40
C THR A 362 -12.78 -10.76 -26.88
N MET A 363 -13.13 -11.85 -27.55
CA MET A 363 -14.33 -12.65 -27.34
C MET A 363 -14.02 -13.98 -26.69
N CYS A 364 -14.94 -14.47 -25.87
CA CYS A 364 -14.85 -15.74 -25.18
C CYS A 364 -15.45 -16.88 -26.02
N SER A 365 -14.83 -18.05 -26.03
CA SER A 365 -15.50 -19.29 -26.45
C SER A 365 -16.43 -19.83 -25.36
N GLN A 366 -16.13 -19.48 -24.09
CA GLN A 366 -16.98 -19.78 -22.93
C GLN A 366 -16.88 -18.67 -21.89
N CYS A 367 -18.04 -18.23 -21.36
CA CYS A 367 -18.09 -17.26 -20.28
C CYS A 367 -17.69 -17.86 -18.94
N ASN A 368 -17.01 -17.06 -18.10
CA ASN A 368 -16.66 -17.44 -16.74
C ASN A 368 -17.90 -17.45 -15.83
N GLU A 369 -17.78 -18.02 -14.64
CA GLU A 369 -18.85 -18.06 -13.64
C GLU A 369 -19.34 -16.64 -13.31
N ASN A 370 -20.67 -16.45 -13.31
CA ASN A 370 -21.36 -15.16 -13.14
C ASN A 370 -21.14 -14.13 -14.27
N TYR A 371 -20.64 -14.58 -15.43
CA TYR A 371 -20.58 -13.78 -16.64
C TYR A 371 -21.44 -14.44 -17.72
N TYR A 372 -22.24 -13.65 -18.44
CA TYR A 372 -23.18 -14.14 -19.42
C TYR A 372 -23.15 -13.27 -20.68
N PRO A 373 -23.40 -13.83 -21.87
CA PRO A 373 -23.48 -13.05 -23.08
C PRO A 373 -24.75 -12.20 -23.12
N ILE A 374 -24.73 -11.12 -23.90
CA ILE A 374 -25.90 -10.33 -24.27
C ILE A 374 -26.56 -10.94 -25.50
N GLU A 375 -27.94 -11.05 -25.51
CA GLU A 375 -28.73 -11.75 -26.56
C GLU A 375 -28.47 -11.20 -27.96
N ASP A 376 -28.39 -9.88 -28.09
CA ASP A 376 -28.30 -9.19 -29.39
C ASP A 376 -26.98 -8.38 -29.53
N ASP A 377 -25.87 -8.86 -28.93
CA ASP A 377 -24.58 -8.22 -29.10
C ASP A 377 -24.10 -8.41 -30.55
N PRO A 378 -24.01 -7.33 -31.36
CA PRO A 378 -23.69 -7.43 -32.79
C PRO A 378 -22.26 -7.90 -33.06
N THR A 379 -21.43 -7.97 -32.03
CA THR A 379 -20.05 -8.43 -32.14
C THR A 379 -19.91 -9.92 -31.85
N ASN A 380 -20.94 -10.59 -31.30
CA ASN A 380 -20.95 -12.02 -31.06
C ASN A 380 -21.09 -12.79 -32.38
N ASP A 381 -20.38 -13.92 -32.49
CA ASP A 381 -20.53 -14.87 -33.59
C ASP A 381 -20.98 -16.26 -33.06
N LEU A 382 -21.00 -17.25 -33.92
CA LEU A 382 -21.48 -18.62 -33.58
C LEU A 382 -20.56 -19.34 -32.59
N GLU A 383 -19.27 -19.00 -32.58
CA GLU A 383 -18.26 -19.68 -31.81
C GLU A 383 -17.76 -18.81 -30.62
N TYR A 384 -17.84 -17.48 -30.77
CA TYR A 384 -17.26 -16.53 -29.82
C TYR A 384 -18.25 -15.45 -29.42
N ARG A 385 -18.23 -15.07 -28.13
CA ARG A 385 -19.14 -14.09 -27.53
C ARG A 385 -18.46 -13.21 -26.49
N ASN A 386 -18.90 -11.98 -26.37
CA ASN A 386 -18.56 -11.15 -25.22
C ASN A 386 -19.35 -11.62 -24.00
N CYS A 387 -18.72 -11.64 -22.86
CA CYS A 387 -19.30 -12.06 -21.60
C CYS A 387 -19.32 -10.89 -20.63
N TYR A 388 -20.44 -10.60 -20.02
CA TYR A 388 -20.68 -9.44 -19.18
C TYR A 388 -21.09 -9.88 -17.78
N ARG A 389 -20.85 -9.04 -16.80
CA ARG A 389 -21.36 -9.15 -15.44
C ARG A 389 -22.11 -7.87 -15.11
N ASP A 390 -23.40 -8.02 -14.82
CA ASP A 390 -24.31 -6.92 -14.44
C ASP A 390 -24.24 -5.69 -15.38
N PRO A 391 -24.39 -5.88 -16.71
CA PRO A 391 -24.33 -4.78 -17.66
C PRO A 391 -25.51 -3.83 -17.45
N ILE A 392 -25.22 -2.53 -17.44
CA ILE A 392 -26.25 -1.48 -17.30
C ILE A 392 -27.26 -1.58 -18.43
N GLY A 393 -28.54 -1.51 -18.11
CA GLY A 393 -29.63 -1.58 -19.09
C GLY A 393 -30.01 -3.01 -19.54
N TYR A 394 -29.53 -4.03 -18.81
CA TYR A 394 -29.86 -5.43 -19.10
C TYR A 394 -30.28 -6.18 -17.84
N TYR A 395 -31.04 -7.25 -17.99
CA TYR A 395 -31.38 -8.21 -16.92
C TYR A 395 -30.96 -9.62 -17.32
N LEU A 396 -30.65 -10.45 -16.34
CA LEU A 396 -30.23 -11.84 -16.59
C LEU A 396 -31.46 -12.76 -16.75
N ASP A 397 -31.62 -13.35 -17.91
CA ASP A 397 -32.52 -14.50 -18.12
C ASP A 397 -31.82 -15.77 -17.62
N THR A 398 -32.11 -16.17 -16.40
CA THR A 398 -31.44 -17.33 -15.75
C THR A 398 -31.72 -18.65 -16.45
N ASN A 399 -32.88 -18.79 -17.16
CA ASN A 399 -33.21 -20.02 -17.89
C ASN A 399 -32.33 -20.21 -19.12
N LYS A 400 -31.90 -19.10 -19.75
CA LYS A 400 -31.06 -19.12 -20.95
C LYS A 400 -29.60 -18.77 -20.65
N SER A 401 -29.29 -18.30 -19.44
CA SER A 401 -27.95 -17.81 -19.05
C SER A 401 -27.44 -16.72 -20.00
N ILE A 402 -28.30 -15.76 -20.33
CA ILE A 402 -27.99 -14.61 -21.21
C ILE A 402 -28.58 -13.32 -20.64
N TYR A 403 -27.92 -12.20 -20.91
CA TYR A 403 -28.46 -10.88 -20.63
C TYR A 403 -29.40 -10.40 -21.74
N LYS A 404 -30.54 -9.90 -21.35
CA LYS A 404 -31.54 -9.30 -22.23
C LYS A 404 -31.71 -7.85 -21.92
N LYS A 405 -31.96 -7.03 -22.98
CA LYS A 405 -32.12 -5.60 -22.84
C LYS A 405 -33.37 -5.25 -22.03
N CYS A 406 -33.20 -4.37 -21.06
CA CYS A 406 -34.29 -3.68 -20.39
C CYS A 406 -35.04 -2.76 -21.36
N TYR A 407 -36.15 -2.18 -20.94
CA TYR A 407 -36.74 -1.06 -21.66
C TYR A 407 -35.78 0.14 -21.65
N ASP A 408 -35.77 0.94 -22.72
CA ASP A 408 -34.69 1.94 -22.97
C ASP A 408 -34.57 3.00 -21.88
N SER A 409 -35.62 3.27 -21.13
CA SER A 409 -35.61 4.21 -20.01
C SER A 409 -35.05 3.65 -18.71
N CYS A 410 -34.74 2.35 -18.63
CA CYS A 410 -34.24 1.70 -17.44
C CYS A 410 -32.72 1.68 -17.37
N HIS A 411 -32.17 2.09 -16.26
CA HIS A 411 -30.78 1.82 -15.88
C HIS A 411 -30.62 0.34 -15.48
N SER A 412 -31.58 -0.19 -14.72
CA SER A 412 -31.64 -1.61 -14.33
C SER A 412 -33.09 -2.10 -14.29
N CYS A 413 -33.28 -3.40 -14.51
CA CYS A 413 -34.59 -4.06 -14.47
C CYS A 413 -34.43 -5.54 -14.09
N GLU A 414 -35.54 -6.22 -13.71
CA GLU A 414 -35.56 -7.67 -13.46
C GLU A 414 -36.19 -8.46 -14.61
N ALA A 415 -36.91 -7.78 -15.52
CA ALA A 415 -37.58 -8.37 -16.64
C ALA A 415 -37.68 -7.41 -17.80
N LYS A 416 -37.98 -7.92 -19.00
CA LYS A 416 -38.23 -7.09 -20.18
C LYS A 416 -39.44 -6.21 -19.94
N GLY A 417 -39.25 -4.93 -20.15
CA GLY A 417 -40.33 -3.94 -20.16
C GLY A 417 -40.91 -3.71 -21.57
N ASP A 418 -42.03 -3.00 -21.63
CA ASP A 418 -42.65 -2.46 -22.82
C ASP A 418 -43.02 -0.98 -22.59
N LYS A 419 -43.65 -0.34 -23.56
CA LYS A 419 -44.02 1.08 -23.49
C LYS A 419 -45.09 1.42 -22.42
N VAL A 420 -45.77 0.42 -21.89
CA VAL A 420 -46.82 0.59 -20.86
C VAL A 420 -46.33 0.25 -19.47
N ASN A 421 -45.43 -0.73 -19.40
CA ASN A 421 -44.78 -1.21 -18.17
C ASN A 421 -43.30 -1.33 -18.43
N HIS A 422 -42.52 -0.33 -18.03
CA HIS A 422 -41.09 -0.29 -18.27
C HIS A 422 -40.33 -1.35 -17.44
N ASN A 423 -40.89 -1.75 -16.29
CA ASN A 423 -40.34 -2.74 -15.36
C ASN A 423 -38.94 -2.37 -14.84
N CYS A 424 -38.66 -1.06 -14.69
CA CYS A 424 -37.38 -0.59 -14.16
C CYS A 424 -37.28 -0.79 -12.64
N LEU A 425 -36.10 -1.16 -12.16
CA LEU A 425 -35.71 -1.01 -10.76
C LEU A 425 -35.12 0.38 -10.52
N ILE A 426 -34.38 0.90 -11.50
CA ILE A 426 -33.77 2.22 -11.48
C ILE A 426 -33.92 2.85 -12.86
N CYS A 427 -34.25 4.13 -12.91
CA CYS A 427 -34.37 4.90 -14.14
C CYS A 427 -32.99 5.35 -14.65
N ASN A 428 -32.84 5.49 -15.98
CA ASN A 428 -31.70 6.16 -16.60
C ASN A 428 -31.71 7.66 -16.26
N LEU A 429 -30.53 8.28 -16.20
CA LEU A 429 -30.33 9.68 -15.79
C LEU A 429 -31.19 10.69 -16.57
N ASN A 430 -31.54 10.39 -17.82
CA ASN A 430 -32.38 11.27 -18.65
C ASN A 430 -33.88 11.07 -18.45
N TYR A 431 -34.28 10.07 -17.66
CA TYR A 431 -35.67 9.68 -17.42
C TYR A 431 -36.00 9.84 -15.94
N SER A 432 -36.11 11.10 -15.49
CA SER A 432 -36.25 11.43 -14.08
C SER A 432 -37.68 11.57 -13.60
N TYR A 433 -38.69 11.48 -14.50
CA TYR A 433 -40.10 11.39 -14.12
C TYR A 433 -40.48 9.92 -13.90
N GLU A 434 -40.73 9.54 -12.66
CA GLU A 434 -40.90 8.15 -12.21
C GLU A 434 -42.33 7.89 -11.75
N ILE A 435 -42.98 6.87 -12.32
CA ILE A 435 -44.30 6.39 -11.87
C ILE A 435 -44.14 4.98 -11.33
N TYR A 436 -44.41 4.77 -10.04
CA TYR A 436 -44.36 3.45 -9.41
C TYR A 436 -45.62 2.65 -9.72
N LYS A 437 -45.48 1.50 -10.37
CA LYS A 437 -46.60 0.63 -10.77
C LYS A 437 -46.19 -0.84 -10.64
N ASN A 438 -47.05 -1.64 -9.98
CA ASN A 438 -46.86 -3.10 -9.89
C ASN A 438 -45.43 -3.54 -9.40
N HIS A 439 -44.87 -2.86 -8.39
CA HIS A 439 -43.53 -3.08 -7.82
C HIS A 439 -42.34 -2.60 -8.68
N TYR A 440 -42.61 -1.98 -9.83
CA TYR A 440 -41.57 -1.45 -10.71
C TYR A 440 -41.81 0.03 -11.04
N LEU A 441 -40.74 0.67 -11.53
CA LEU A 441 -40.80 2.06 -12.00
C LEU A 441 -41.09 2.09 -13.51
N ASN A 442 -41.97 2.97 -13.91
CA ASN A 442 -42.09 3.47 -15.27
C ASN A 442 -41.32 4.80 -15.32
N CYS A 443 -40.33 4.91 -16.17
CA CYS A 443 -39.38 6.01 -16.21
C CYS A 443 -39.63 6.82 -17.50
N PHE A 444 -39.88 8.11 -17.35
CA PHE A 444 -40.20 9.01 -18.46
C PHE A 444 -39.26 10.21 -18.46
N GLU A 445 -39.06 10.84 -19.60
CA GLU A 445 -38.32 12.09 -19.71
C GLU A 445 -39.07 13.21 -18.96
N ASN A 446 -38.30 14.12 -18.32
CA ASN A 446 -38.89 15.32 -17.74
C ASN A 446 -39.36 16.26 -18.86
N CYS A 447 -40.63 16.59 -18.83
CA CYS A 447 -41.19 17.61 -19.74
C CYS A 447 -40.85 19.02 -19.26
N ASN A 448 -40.59 19.94 -20.19
CA ASN A 448 -40.34 21.36 -19.86
C ASN A 448 -41.63 22.05 -19.32
N TYR A 449 -42.79 21.53 -19.70
CA TYR A 449 -44.07 22.05 -19.28
C TYR A 449 -44.93 20.92 -18.69
N TYR A 450 -45.89 20.37 -19.48
CA TYR A 450 -46.80 19.32 -19.02
C TYR A 450 -46.59 18.04 -19.83
N HIS A 451 -47.15 16.94 -19.33
CA HIS A 451 -47.20 15.67 -20.05
C HIS A 451 -48.62 15.13 -20.11
N TYR A 452 -48.86 14.19 -21.01
CA TYR A 452 -50.08 13.42 -21.09
C TYR A 452 -49.84 12.02 -21.64
N PHE A 453 -50.75 11.10 -21.32
CA PHE A 453 -50.77 9.77 -21.94
C PHE A 453 -51.87 9.71 -22.99
N ASP A 454 -51.53 9.26 -24.20
CA ASP A 454 -52.55 9.06 -25.25
C ASP A 454 -53.40 7.81 -25.00
N GLU A 455 -54.35 7.48 -25.91
CA GLU A 455 -55.23 6.34 -25.78
C GLU A 455 -54.52 5.00 -25.78
N ASP A 456 -53.32 4.93 -26.34
CA ASP A 456 -52.43 3.77 -26.36
C ASP A 456 -51.45 3.74 -25.19
N ASN A 457 -51.61 4.63 -24.20
CA ASN A 457 -50.67 4.86 -23.05
C ASN A 457 -49.26 5.25 -23.47
N ASN A 458 -49.06 5.93 -24.59
CA ASN A 458 -47.78 6.53 -24.90
C ASN A 458 -47.64 7.87 -24.15
N TYR A 459 -46.48 8.10 -23.57
CA TYR A 459 -46.10 9.32 -22.86
C TYR A 459 -45.71 10.43 -23.84
N HIS A 460 -46.27 11.60 -23.69
CA HIS A 460 -45.99 12.76 -24.53
C HIS A 460 -45.73 13.99 -23.68
N CYS A 461 -44.72 14.80 -24.06
CA CYS A 461 -44.50 16.11 -23.50
C CYS A 461 -45.19 17.21 -24.31
N THR A 462 -45.74 18.22 -23.64
CA THR A 462 -46.19 19.41 -24.32
C THR A 462 -45.02 20.33 -24.66
N ASN A 463 -45.06 20.96 -25.84
CA ASN A 463 -44.05 21.92 -26.31
C ASN A 463 -44.32 23.36 -25.86
N VAL A 464 -45.46 23.58 -25.19
CA VAL A 464 -45.96 24.87 -24.74
C VAL A 464 -46.58 24.72 -23.34
N GLU A 465 -46.69 25.83 -22.63
CA GLU A 465 -47.29 25.91 -21.28
C GLU A 465 -48.82 25.86 -21.36
N SER A 466 -49.33 24.85 -22.03
CA SER A 466 -50.77 24.56 -22.12
C SER A 466 -51.03 23.10 -22.45
N CYS A 467 -52.12 22.56 -21.95
CA CYS A 467 -52.58 21.23 -22.28
C CYS A 467 -53.11 21.15 -23.72
N PRO A 468 -52.94 20.02 -24.43
CA PRO A 468 -53.53 19.80 -25.74
C PRO A 468 -55.05 19.81 -25.68
N ASN A 469 -55.69 20.23 -26.78
CA ASN A 469 -57.17 20.31 -26.86
C ASN A 469 -57.88 18.97 -26.58
N GLU A 470 -57.20 17.87 -26.83
CA GLU A 470 -57.70 16.52 -26.59
C GLU A 470 -57.60 16.08 -25.13
N TYR A 471 -56.72 16.73 -24.35
CA TYR A 471 -56.44 16.48 -22.92
C TYR A 471 -56.51 17.80 -22.14
N PRO A 472 -57.66 18.49 -22.10
CA PRO A 472 -57.72 19.90 -21.69
C PRO A 472 -57.60 20.17 -20.20
N LEU A 473 -57.63 19.14 -19.34
CA LEU A 473 -57.59 19.29 -17.88
C LEU A 473 -56.20 19.07 -17.36
N LEU A 474 -55.62 20.08 -16.71
CA LEU A 474 -54.34 20.00 -16.04
C LEU A 474 -54.50 19.53 -14.60
N ILE A 475 -53.77 18.52 -14.18
CA ILE A 475 -53.54 18.18 -12.79
C ILE A 475 -52.23 18.87 -12.36
N PRO A 476 -52.29 20.02 -11.65
CA PRO A 476 -51.10 20.86 -11.42
C PRO A 476 -50.03 20.19 -10.58
N GLU A 477 -50.41 19.36 -9.63
CA GLU A 477 -49.47 18.66 -8.72
C GLU A 477 -48.63 17.61 -9.43
N GLN A 478 -49.12 17.09 -10.57
CA GLN A 478 -48.47 16.08 -11.39
C GLN A 478 -47.93 16.64 -12.70
N ASN A 479 -48.25 17.87 -13.07
CA ASN A 479 -47.99 18.47 -14.38
C ASN A 479 -48.57 17.61 -15.53
N GLU A 480 -49.70 16.89 -15.27
CA GLU A 480 -50.32 15.96 -16.20
C GLU A 480 -51.59 16.55 -16.81
N CYS A 481 -51.72 16.43 -18.13
CA CYS A 481 -52.94 16.78 -18.85
C CYS A 481 -53.78 15.53 -19.10
N ILE A 482 -55.03 15.58 -18.71
CA ILE A 482 -55.98 14.45 -18.84
C ILE A 482 -57.20 14.78 -19.70
N LYS A 483 -57.84 13.73 -20.27
CA LYS A 483 -59.11 13.86 -20.95
C LYS A 483 -60.24 14.19 -19.98
N PHE A 484 -61.18 14.97 -20.42
CA PHE A 484 -62.46 15.15 -19.72
C PHE A 484 -63.30 13.88 -19.87
N THR A 485 -63.46 13.11 -18.80
CA THR A 485 -64.40 11.97 -18.75
C THR A 485 -65.45 12.20 -17.69
N ILE A 486 -66.55 11.47 -17.76
CA ILE A 486 -67.61 11.58 -16.75
C ILE A 486 -67.15 11.21 -15.36
N GLU A 487 -66.13 10.37 -15.26
CA GLU A 487 -65.45 9.96 -13.99
C GLU A 487 -64.56 11.08 -13.42
N THR A 488 -63.98 11.92 -14.26
CA THR A 488 -63.12 13.05 -13.82
C THR A 488 -63.98 14.23 -13.32
N SER A 489 -65.24 14.32 -13.69
CA SER A 489 -66.14 15.34 -13.17
C SER A 489 -66.46 15.18 -11.67
N ALA A 490 -66.36 13.97 -11.13
CA ALA A 490 -66.55 13.70 -9.71
C ALA A 490 -65.35 14.11 -8.83
N PHE A 491 -64.16 14.24 -9.44
CA PHE A 491 -62.91 14.67 -8.70
C PHE A 491 -62.83 16.19 -8.55
N ILE A 492 -63.42 16.95 -9.49
CA ILE A 492 -63.36 18.42 -9.50
C ILE A 492 -64.39 19.02 -8.51
N GLU A 493 -65.43 18.29 -8.09
CA GLU A 493 -66.42 18.75 -7.10
C GLU A 493 -65.89 18.52 -5.63
N GLN A 494 -64.74 17.89 -5.40
CA GLN A 494 -64.18 17.62 -4.07
C GLN A 494 -62.85 18.37 -3.77
N SER A 495 -62.30 19.12 -4.69
CA SER A 495 -61.14 20.00 -4.54
C SER A 495 -61.55 21.46 -4.62
#